data_0e236e9bc8d06d3dd214917ba1ab7266
#
_entry.id   0e236e9bc8d06d3dd214917ba1ab7266
#
_cell.length_a   1.000
_cell.length_b   1.000
_cell.length_c   1.000
_cell.angle_alpha   90.00
_cell.angle_beta   90.00
_cell.angle_gamma   90.00
#
_symmetry.space_group_name_H-M   'P 1'
#
loop_
_entity.id
_entity.type
_entity.pdbx_description
1 polymer ?
#
loop_
_entity_poly.entity_id
_entity_poly.type
_entity_poly.pdbx_seq_one_letter_code
_entity_poly.pdbx_strand_id
1 'polypeptide(L)'
;MAAETLLKTSKYSKYTYRQIVYHRFFVGLLLFILISLVLTVVFNLFAGSAPHADIYESVNLEALSLPIRNIVSRSRSADPRWTNCTYWYCFNVYKCGRGGHDKITIYIYPLTEYRNENGKAISQFSREFYEILSTIKRSKYYTPNPEDACLLVPSIDTLNQIGFSSEYVSKALQSLEHWNNGENHLIFNMVAGISPNYNTVIDLNTSKAIIAGAGYDTWTFRYGFDISIPLYSYIAQRINSSQPKQKSFMIISTQTNIPSDYLAQLQSIASSSNDLLLLDRCKDASTDYTKRCEYTTGKMFDYPDILKEGMFCLVVRSARLAQPVLMDVIASQCIPIIIADAIIMPFNSHVDWNKIALFVPEENIKNLLRIVHSVSKERKGEMYWQLRWVYERYFSSIEKITLTTLEIINEKVFPLSARMYEDWNVPEHLYGPVNPLFLPVTAPKSPGFTAVILTYDRVSSLFTLVRQLVRTPSLAKILVIWNNQKKPPPPSSEWPVVNKPLKVIRTKENKLSNRFFPYDEIDTECQLTIDDDIVMLTPDELEFGFDVWREFPDRIVGFPSRLHVWDNVTHTWKYHSEWTNQISMVRLKNISD
;
A
#
# COMPACT_ATOMS: atom_id res chain seq x y z
N MET A 1 71.58 68.50 0.37
CA MET A 1 71.31 67.82 1.64
C MET A 1 69.85 67.61 2.02
N ALA A 2 68.90 68.46 1.60
CA ALA A 2 67.49 68.27 1.99
C ALA A 2 66.74 67.21 1.19
N ALA A 3 67.16 66.91 -0.05
CA ALA A 3 66.43 65.94 -0.94
C ALA A 3 66.79 64.45 -0.64
N GLU A 4 67.96 64.18 -0.04
CA GLU A 4 68.38 62.83 0.35
C GLU A 4 67.73 62.37 1.63
N THR A 5 67.40 63.28 2.56
CA THR A 5 66.72 62.96 3.83
C THR A 5 65.23 62.60 3.57
N LEU A 6 64.58 63.23 2.61
CA LEU A 6 63.18 62.94 2.27
C LEU A 6 63.01 61.60 1.53
N LEU A 7 64.01 61.19 0.76
CA LEU A 7 63.96 59.86 0.08
C LEU A 7 64.22 58.69 1.04
N LYS A 8 65.00 58.89 2.12
CA LYS A 8 65.22 57.86 3.12
C LYS A 8 63.98 57.67 4.04
N THR A 9 63.31 58.73 4.44
CA THR A 9 62.10 58.65 5.25
C THR A 9 60.92 57.98 4.46
N SER A 10 60.79 58.25 3.14
CA SER A 10 59.77 57.62 2.28
C SER A 10 60.02 56.12 2.07
N LYS A 11 61.33 55.65 2.01
CA LYS A 11 61.64 54.24 1.91
C LYS A 11 61.37 53.47 3.24
N TYR A 12 61.63 54.08 4.37
CA TYR A 12 61.41 53.48 5.69
C TYR A 12 59.89 53.40 5.97
N SER A 13 59.10 54.39 5.59
CA SER A 13 57.66 54.37 5.76
C SER A 13 56.98 53.27 4.90
N LYS A 14 57.46 53.08 3.66
CA LYS A 14 56.95 51.99 2.79
C LYS A 14 57.34 50.58 3.30
N TYR A 15 58.49 50.43 3.97
CA TYR A 15 58.94 49.14 4.48
C TYR A 15 58.15 48.75 5.73
N THR A 16 57.88 49.68 6.66
CA THR A 16 57.05 49.46 7.85
C THR A 16 55.59 49.21 7.47
N TYR A 17 55.05 49.92 6.47
CA TYR A 17 53.66 49.69 6.01
C TYR A 17 53.52 48.28 5.41
N ARG A 18 54.46 47.85 4.56
CA ARG A 18 54.48 46.49 4.03
C ARG A 18 54.58 45.42 5.13
N GLN A 19 55.44 45.60 6.13
CA GLN A 19 55.52 44.66 7.25
C GLN A 19 54.23 44.59 8.06
N ILE A 20 53.55 45.69 8.31
CA ILE A 20 52.27 45.74 9.03
C ILE A 20 51.17 45.04 8.20
N VAL A 21 51.16 45.24 6.89
CA VAL A 21 50.19 44.57 6.00
C VAL A 21 50.44 43.06 5.94
N TYR A 22 51.71 42.64 5.80
CA TYR A 22 52.10 41.22 5.85
C TYR A 22 51.75 40.59 7.19
N HIS A 23 52.02 41.27 8.31
CA HIS A 23 51.69 40.75 9.64
C HIS A 23 50.18 40.61 9.84
N ARG A 24 49.37 41.57 9.41
CA ARG A 24 47.92 41.50 9.47
C ARG A 24 47.36 40.41 8.56
N PHE A 25 47.93 40.24 7.35
CA PHE A 25 47.57 39.16 6.45
C PHE A 25 47.92 37.79 7.04
N PHE A 26 49.09 37.65 7.65
CA PHE A 26 49.55 36.40 8.27
C PHE A 26 48.72 36.06 9.52
N VAL A 27 48.36 37.03 10.32
CA VAL A 27 47.50 36.86 11.49
C VAL A 27 46.06 36.51 11.04
N GLY A 28 45.56 37.15 10.00
CA GLY A 28 44.25 36.81 9.40
C GLY A 28 44.21 35.40 8.80
N LEU A 29 45.27 34.96 8.14
CA LEU A 29 45.40 33.60 7.59
C LEU A 29 45.49 32.55 8.71
N LEU A 30 46.24 32.82 9.77
CA LEU A 30 46.33 31.95 10.96
C LEU A 30 44.97 31.83 11.67
N LEU A 31 44.25 32.94 11.85
CA LEU A 31 42.90 32.95 12.40
C LEU A 31 41.92 32.15 11.54
N PHE A 32 41.99 32.29 10.21
CA PHE A 32 41.14 31.52 9.27
C PHE A 32 41.44 30.02 9.33
N ILE A 33 42.74 29.63 9.41
CA ILE A 33 43.14 28.22 9.57
C ILE A 33 42.63 27.68 10.93
N LEU A 34 42.76 28.46 11.99
CA LEU A 34 42.31 28.07 13.34
C LEU A 34 40.79 27.90 13.41
N ILE A 35 40.03 28.81 12.80
CA ILE A 35 38.56 28.72 12.69
C ILE A 35 38.18 27.52 11.83
N SER A 36 38.85 27.27 10.72
CA SER A 36 38.60 26.10 9.87
C SER A 36 38.88 24.79 10.61
N LEU A 37 39.96 24.73 11.41
CA LEU A 37 40.31 23.57 12.25
C LEU A 37 39.27 23.36 13.36
N VAL A 38 38.82 24.41 14.02
CA VAL A 38 37.74 24.32 15.02
C VAL A 38 36.44 23.88 14.40
N LEU A 39 36.08 24.41 13.22
CA LEU A 39 34.89 24.00 12.49
C LEU A 39 34.96 22.53 12.03
N THR A 40 36.13 22.05 11.60
CA THR A 40 36.33 20.62 11.25
C THR A 40 36.28 19.72 12.46
N VAL A 41 36.82 20.13 13.60
CA VAL A 41 36.72 19.37 14.86
C VAL A 41 35.29 19.35 15.38
N VAL A 42 34.60 20.48 15.34
CA VAL A 42 33.18 20.58 15.71
C VAL A 42 32.32 19.73 14.76
N PHE A 43 32.57 19.81 13.45
CA PHE A 43 31.86 18.99 12.46
C PHE A 43 32.13 17.49 12.65
N ASN A 44 33.38 17.10 12.98
CA ASN A 44 33.71 15.70 13.28
C ASN A 44 33.16 15.24 14.64
N LEU A 45 33.04 16.12 15.65
CA LEU A 45 32.37 15.81 16.91
C LEU A 45 30.83 15.65 16.73
N PHE A 46 30.25 16.40 15.82
CA PHE A 46 28.83 16.25 15.47
C PHE A 46 28.56 15.21 14.38
N ALA A 47 29.52 14.93 13.48
CA ALA A 47 29.42 13.87 12.47
C ALA A 47 29.94 12.51 12.98
N GLY A 48 30.66 12.49 14.07
CA GLY A 48 31.35 11.32 14.62
C GLY A 48 30.57 10.52 15.66
N SER A 49 29.26 10.46 15.56
CA SER A 49 28.46 9.41 16.18
C SER A 49 27.18 9.23 15.40
N ALA A 50 27.30 8.61 14.20
CA ALA A 50 26.20 7.81 13.74
C ALA A 50 26.18 6.58 14.66
N PRO A 51 25.22 6.43 15.58
CA PRO A 51 25.10 5.20 16.32
C PRO A 51 24.79 4.12 15.30
N HIS A 52 25.46 2.99 15.41
CA HIS A 52 24.98 1.73 14.82
C HIS A 52 23.51 1.62 15.18
N ALA A 53 22.67 1.76 14.20
CA ALA A 53 21.24 1.82 14.37
C ALA A 53 20.76 0.49 14.92
N ASP A 54 20.42 0.45 16.19
CA ASP A 54 19.37 -0.43 16.64
C ASP A 54 18.15 -0.13 15.77
N ILE A 55 17.60 -1.18 15.17
CA ILE A 55 16.57 -1.15 14.11
C ILE A 55 15.27 -0.46 14.57
N TYR A 56 15.18 -0.08 15.84
CA TYR A 56 14.05 0.62 16.46
C TYR A 56 14.56 1.68 17.42
N GLU A 57 14.63 2.91 16.95
CA GLU A 57 14.84 4.06 17.82
C GLU A 57 13.54 4.30 18.60
N SER A 58 13.46 3.82 19.84
CA SER A 58 12.38 4.18 20.74
C SER A 58 12.46 5.68 21.03
N VAL A 59 11.33 6.39 20.87
CA VAL A 59 11.24 7.76 21.38
C VAL A 59 11.47 7.70 22.88
N ASN A 60 12.46 8.43 23.39
CA ASN A 60 12.69 8.49 24.82
C ASN A 60 11.56 9.28 25.48
N LEU A 61 10.51 8.56 25.85
CA LEU A 61 9.31 9.07 26.51
C LEU A 61 9.52 9.29 28.01
N GLU A 62 10.69 8.90 28.58
CA GLU A 62 11.03 9.13 29.97
C GLU A 62 11.12 10.63 30.32
N ALA A 63 11.33 11.49 29.31
CA ALA A 63 11.27 12.95 29.47
C ALA A 63 9.84 13.50 29.58
N LEU A 64 8.82 12.75 29.20
CA LEU A 64 7.42 13.07 29.34
C LEU A 64 6.86 12.18 30.46
N SER A 65 6.52 12.77 31.62
CA SER A 65 5.79 12.06 32.67
C SER A 65 4.40 11.69 32.19
N LEU A 66 4.29 10.56 31.49
CA LEU A 66 3.00 10.08 30.99
C LEU A 66 2.15 9.50 32.10
N PRO A 67 0.82 9.67 32.07
CA PRO A 67 -0.09 8.98 32.97
C PRO A 67 0.07 7.46 32.83
N ILE A 68 0.20 6.75 33.95
CA ILE A 68 0.34 5.28 33.97
C ILE A 68 -1.02 4.65 34.23
N ARG A 69 -1.40 3.64 33.43
CA ARG A 69 -2.60 2.84 33.60
C ARG A 69 -2.25 1.36 33.67
N ASN A 70 -2.62 0.70 34.78
CA ASN A 70 -2.39 -0.73 34.98
C ASN A 70 -3.55 -1.55 34.35
N ILE A 71 -3.19 -2.60 33.61
CA ILE A 71 -4.10 -3.52 32.95
C ILE A 71 -4.00 -4.88 33.63
N VAL A 72 -5.14 -5.41 34.09
CA VAL A 72 -5.22 -6.71 34.78
C VAL A 72 -5.74 -7.77 33.81
N SER A 73 -5.04 -8.90 33.74
CA SER A 73 -5.44 -10.05 32.92
C SER A 73 -6.43 -10.90 33.72
N ARG A 74 -7.72 -10.79 33.44
CA ARG A 74 -8.69 -11.80 33.82
C ARG A 74 -9.07 -12.59 32.57
N SER A 75 -8.82 -13.90 32.59
CA SER A 75 -9.05 -14.79 31.45
C SER A 75 -10.52 -14.79 30.99
N ARG A 76 -10.82 -14.05 29.93
CA ARG A 76 -11.96 -14.31 29.05
C ARG A 76 -11.39 -14.39 27.64
N SER A 77 -11.78 -15.42 26.88
CA SER A 77 -11.46 -15.50 25.46
C SER A 77 -11.85 -14.20 24.79
N ALA A 78 -10.90 -13.60 24.06
CA ALA A 78 -11.17 -12.43 23.26
C ALA A 78 -12.27 -12.78 22.25
N ASP A 79 -13.28 -11.92 22.11
CA ASP A 79 -14.25 -12.06 21.03
C ASP A 79 -13.51 -12.01 19.68
N PRO A 80 -13.88 -12.87 18.72
CA PRO A 80 -13.19 -12.91 17.45
C PRO A 80 -13.32 -11.56 16.72
N ARG A 81 -12.29 -11.22 15.94
CA ARG A 81 -12.35 -10.07 15.02
C ARG A 81 -13.59 -10.18 14.13
N TRP A 82 -14.36 -9.11 14.02
CA TRP A 82 -15.52 -9.05 13.15
C TRP A 82 -15.07 -9.09 11.69
N THR A 83 -15.27 -10.23 11.03
CA THR A 83 -14.84 -10.46 9.65
C THR A 83 -15.74 -9.82 8.60
N ASN A 84 -17.01 -9.60 8.94
CA ASN A 84 -18.04 -9.08 8.04
C ASN A 84 -18.33 -7.59 8.30
N CYS A 85 -17.31 -6.78 8.54
CA CYS A 85 -17.48 -5.35 8.71
C CYS A 85 -17.63 -4.63 7.38
N THR A 86 -18.58 -3.71 7.35
CA THR A 86 -18.77 -2.70 6.32
C THR A 86 -18.94 -1.33 6.97
N TYR A 87 -18.82 -0.25 6.20
CA TYR A 87 -19.08 1.10 6.73
C TYR A 87 -20.50 1.27 7.27
N TRP A 88 -21.47 0.50 6.78
CA TRP A 88 -22.86 0.56 7.24
C TRP A 88 -23.14 -0.17 8.54
N TYR A 89 -22.36 -1.23 8.86
CA TYR A 89 -22.61 -2.07 10.05
C TYR A 89 -21.61 -1.87 11.18
N CYS A 90 -20.36 -1.50 10.83
CA CYS A 90 -19.28 -1.40 11.81
C CYS A 90 -18.81 0.03 12.04
N PHE A 91 -19.25 0.97 11.20
CA PHE A 91 -18.89 2.36 11.29
C PHE A 91 -20.15 3.23 11.35
N ASN A 92 -20.21 4.12 12.31
CA ASN A 92 -21.33 5.03 12.47
C ASN A 92 -21.06 6.33 11.70
N VAL A 93 -21.51 6.39 10.45
CA VAL A 93 -21.34 7.58 9.58
C VAL A 93 -22.09 8.81 10.11
N TYR A 94 -23.13 8.61 10.93
CA TYR A 94 -23.91 9.72 11.50
C TYR A 94 -23.15 10.52 12.56
N LYS A 95 -22.03 10.02 13.05
CA LYS A 95 -21.10 10.81 13.88
C LYS A 95 -20.27 11.77 13.05
N CYS A 96 -20.19 11.55 11.73
CA CYS A 96 -19.43 12.37 10.81
C CYS A 96 -20.29 13.53 10.27
N GLY A 97 -19.67 14.65 9.91
CA GLY A 97 -20.37 15.83 9.39
C GLY A 97 -21.15 16.63 10.43
N ARG A 98 -21.04 16.31 11.73
CA ARG A 98 -21.58 17.15 12.79
C ARG A 98 -20.94 18.54 12.74
N GLY A 99 -21.75 19.58 12.93
CA GLY A 99 -21.27 20.97 12.80
C GLY A 99 -21.11 21.48 11.36
N GLY A 100 -21.66 20.76 10.34
CA GLY A 100 -21.62 21.18 8.94
C GLY A 100 -20.29 20.95 8.25
N HIS A 101 -19.43 20.10 8.81
CA HIS A 101 -18.15 19.72 8.18
C HIS A 101 -18.36 18.72 7.05
N ASP A 102 -17.71 18.95 5.91
CA ASP A 102 -17.65 18.07 4.73
C ASP A 102 -16.46 17.11 4.75
N LYS A 103 -15.88 16.90 5.94
CA LYS A 103 -14.70 16.07 6.17
C LYS A 103 -14.78 15.32 7.50
N ILE A 104 -14.05 14.21 7.59
CA ILE A 104 -13.89 13.48 8.84
C ILE A 104 -13.20 14.36 9.90
N THR A 105 -13.56 14.16 11.15
CA THR A 105 -12.92 14.76 12.33
C THR A 105 -12.31 13.64 13.17
N ILE A 106 -11.05 13.80 13.59
CA ILE A 106 -10.28 12.74 14.23
C ILE A 106 -9.81 13.19 15.61
N TYR A 107 -10.18 12.41 16.62
CA TYR A 107 -9.65 12.54 17.98
C TYR A 107 -8.54 11.52 18.22
N ILE A 108 -7.45 11.94 18.84
CA ILE A 108 -6.38 11.08 19.31
C ILE A 108 -6.50 10.94 20.82
N TYR A 109 -6.57 9.71 21.32
CA TYR A 109 -6.56 9.48 22.76
C TYR A 109 -5.28 10.04 23.40
N PRO A 110 -5.34 10.54 24.65
CA PRO A 110 -4.15 11.01 25.36
C PRO A 110 -3.07 9.95 25.43
N LEU A 111 -1.83 10.37 25.24
CA LEU A 111 -0.69 9.47 25.40
C LEU A 111 -0.69 8.93 26.84
N THR A 112 -0.74 7.60 26.95
CA THR A 112 -0.81 6.91 28.25
C THR A 112 0.12 5.71 28.20
N GLU A 113 0.91 5.51 29.23
CA GLU A 113 1.73 4.32 29.38
C GLU A 113 0.89 3.22 30.04
N TYR A 114 0.61 2.17 29.28
CA TYR A 114 -0.12 1.00 29.79
C TYR A 114 0.87 -0.05 30.28
N ARG A 115 0.67 -0.53 31.51
CA ARG A 115 1.51 -1.56 32.15
C ARG A 115 0.68 -2.79 32.53
N ASN A 116 1.31 -3.96 32.49
CA ASN A 116 0.72 -5.19 33.00
C ASN A 116 0.82 -5.26 34.53
N GLU A 117 0.32 -6.33 35.12
CA GLU A 117 0.32 -6.60 36.57
C GLU A 117 1.74 -6.60 37.16
N ASN A 118 2.74 -6.94 36.37
CA ASN A 118 4.15 -6.98 36.76
C ASN A 118 4.87 -5.64 36.58
N GLY A 119 4.14 -4.58 36.27
CA GLY A 119 4.71 -3.24 36.03
C GLY A 119 5.43 -3.08 34.69
N LYS A 120 5.45 -4.10 33.81
CA LYS A 120 6.07 -4.05 32.49
C LYS A 120 5.15 -3.34 31.49
N ALA A 121 5.69 -2.45 30.68
CA ALA A 121 4.96 -1.82 29.59
C ALA A 121 4.38 -2.88 28.62
N ILE A 122 3.11 -2.72 28.22
CA ILE A 122 2.40 -3.66 27.33
C ILE A 122 2.69 -3.40 25.85
N SER A 123 3.11 -2.18 25.50
CA SER A 123 3.62 -1.80 24.19
C SER A 123 4.68 -0.72 24.37
N GLN A 124 5.60 -0.62 23.42
CA GLN A 124 6.61 0.43 23.37
C GLN A 124 6.30 1.38 22.22
N PHE A 125 6.36 2.67 22.48
CA PHE A 125 6.16 3.68 21.45
C PHE A 125 7.33 3.67 20.48
N SER A 126 7.03 3.39 19.21
CA SER A 126 7.98 3.56 18.11
C SER A 126 7.98 5.02 17.62
N ARG A 127 9.09 5.43 17.02
CA ARG A 127 9.21 6.72 16.36
C ARG A 127 8.16 6.87 15.24
N GLU A 128 7.94 5.80 14.50
CA GLU A 128 7.00 5.73 13.39
C GLU A 128 5.56 5.98 13.86
N PHE A 129 5.17 5.35 14.97
CA PHE A 129 3.85 5.58 15.54
C PHE A 129 3.65 7.00 16.04
N TYR A 130 4.67 7.55 16.70
CA TYR A 130 4.65 8.96 17.11
C TYR A 130 4.54 9.91 15.92
N GLU A 131 5.20 9.61 14.82
CA GLU A 131 5.10 10.39 13.57
C GLU A 131 3.70 10.33 12.98
N ILE A 132 3.04 9.15 12.99
CA ILE A 132 1.64 9.01 12.59
C ILE A 132 0.74 9.90 13.46
N LEU A 133 0.81 9.80 14.78
CA LEU A 133 -0.02 10.60 15.68
C LEU A 133 0.23 12.10 15.52
N SER A 134 1.48 12.52 15.40
CA SER A 134 1.83 13.92 15.19
C SER A 134 1.36 14.44 13.83
N THR A 135 1.38 13.61 12.79
CA THR A 135 0.83 13.94 11.47
C THR A 135 -0.67 14.15 11.55
N ILE A 136 -1.40 13.23 12.19
CA ILE A 136 -2.85 13.39 12.39
C ILE A 136 -3.14 14.69 13.14
N LYS A 137 -2.40 14.97 14.22
CA LYS A 137 -2.59 16.17 15.06
C LYS A 137 -2.36 17.47 14.29
N ARG A 138 -1.45 17.48 13.31
CA ARG A 138 -1.17 18.64 12.44
C ARG A 138 -2.09 18.72 11.23
N SER A 139 -2.86 17.66 10.94
CA SER A 139 -3.72 17.60 9.77
C SER A 139 -4.99 18.45 9.93
N LYS A 140 -5.64 18.75 8.81
CA LYS A 140 -6.96 19.40 8.76
C LYS A 140 -8.09 18.57 9.38
N TYR A 141 -7.82 17.31 9.73
CA TYR A 141 -8.79 16.37 10.25
C TYR A 141 -8.83 16.31 11.78
N TYR A 142 -7.85 16.89 12.47
CA TYR A 142 -7.74 16.78 13.93
C TYR A 142 -8.81 17.61 14.67
N THR A 143 -9.37 17.04 15.73
CA THR A 143 -10.17 17.73 16.74
C THR A 143 -9.70 17.35 18.16
N PRO A 144 -9.60 18.33 19.09
CA PRO A 144 -9.25 18.03 20.48
C PRO A 144 -10.43 17.48 21.30
N ASN A 145 -11.66 17.55 20.80
CA ASN A 145 -12.87 17.14 21.51
C ASN A 145 -13.35 15.76 20.98
N PRO A 146 -13.42 14.72 21.82
CA PRO A 146 -13.90 13.41 21.41
C PRO A 146 -15.37 13.40 20.97
N GLU A 147 -16.22 14.29 21.49
CA GLU A 147 -17.64 14.36 21.12
C GLU A 147 -17.86 14.88 19.69
N ASP A 148 -16.91 15.67 19.17
CA ASP A 148 -16.93 16.17 17.79
C ASP A 148 -16.24 15.22 16.81
N ALA A 149 -15.67 14.13 17.32
CA ALA A 149 -14.90 13.22 16.51
C ALA A 149 -15.79 12.21 15.76
N CYS A 150 -15.56 12.13 14.46
CA CYS A 150 -16.09 11.09 13.60
C CYS A 150 -15.28 9.78 13.74
N LEU A 151 -13.95 9.91 13.94
CA LEU A 151 -13.01 8.82 14.01
C LEU A 151 -12.08 8.98 15.21
N LEU A 152 -11.76 7.90 15.89
CA LEU A 152 -10.91 7.90 17.08
C LEU A 152 -9.66 7.06 16.83
N VAL A 153 -8.50 7.55 17.25
CA VAL A 153 -7.21 6.86 17.09
C VAL A 153 -6.63 6.56 18.46
N PRO A 154 -6.52 5.27 18.85
CA PRO A 154 -5.90 4.88 20.10
C PRO A 154 -4.43 5.30 20.17
N SER A 155 -3.97 5.75 21.32
CA SER A 155 -2.57 6.05 21.58
C SER A 155 -1.78 4.81 22.08
N ILE A 156 -2.12 3.64 21.55
CA ILE A 156 -1.47 2.37 21.86
C ILE A 156 -0.74 1.92 20.58
N ASP A 157 0.59 1.81 20.66
CA ASP A 157 1.40 1.42 19.51
C ASP A 157 1.18 -0.06 19.18
N THR A 158 0.64 -0.31 18.00
CA THR A 158 0.43 -1.64 17.42
C THR A 158 1.32 -1.89 16.19
N LEU A 159 2.23 -0.98 15.87
CA LEU A 159 3.17 -1.12 14.75
C LEU A 159 4.29 -2.09 15.11
N ASN A 160 4.86 -1.95 16.31
CA ASN A 160 5.98 -2.76 16.77
C ASN A 160 5.48 -4.00 17.52
N GLN A 161 5.31 -5.10 16.81
CA GLN A 161 4.80 -6.35 17.36
C GLN A 161 5.77 -7.09 18.28
N ILE A 162 7.05 -6.71 18.33
CA ILE A 162 8.06 -7.39 19.14
C ILE A 162 7.94 -6.99 20.59
N GLY A 163 7.55 -5.77 20.82
CA GLY A 163 7.52 -5.16 22.15
C GLY A 163 6.16 -5.22 22.84
N PHE A 164 5.12 -5.90 22.29
CA PHE A 164 3.81 -5.90 22.91
C PHE A 164 3.22 -7.29 23.17
N SER A 165 2.34 -7.35 24.16
CA SER A 165 1.52 -8.52 24.45
C SER A 165 0.12 -8.34 23.88
N SER A 166 -0.27 -9.17 22.89
CA SER A 166 -1.56 -9.07 22.20
C SER A 166 -2.76 -9.10 23.15
N GLU A 167 -2.70 -9.94 24.18
CA GLU A 167 -3.76 -10.05 25.19
C GLU A 167 -3.93 -8.74 25.98
N TYR A 168 -2.84 -8.19 26.52
CA TYR A 168 -2.90 -6.96 27.30
C TYR A 168 -3.25 -5.74 26.43
N VAL A 169 -2.75 -5.68 25.18
CA VAL A 169 -3.11 -4.61 24.25
C VAL A 169 -4.60 -4.68 23.89
N SER A 170 -5.16 -5.88 23.66
CA SER A 170 -6.59 -6.05 23.42
C SER A 170 -7.44 -5.55 24.61
N LYS A 171 -7.01 -5.81 25.84
CA LYS A 171 -7.67 -5.31 27.06
C LYS A 171 -7.52 -3.81 27.24
N ALA A 172 -6.35 -3.27 26.91
CA ALA A 172 -6.12 -1.83 26.95
C ALA A 172 -7.04 -1.10 25.96
N LEU A 173 -7.18 -1.61 24.74
CA LEU A 173 -8.15 -1.08 23.76
C LEU A 173 -9.57 -1.12 24.30
N GLN A 174 -10.02 -2.25 24.84
CA GLN A 174 -11.36 -2.40 25.44
C GLN A 174 -11.59 -1.48 26.64
N SER A 175 -10.54 -1.01 27.31
CA SER A 175 -10.62 -0.11 28.46
C SER A 175 -10.71 1.37 28.09
N LEU A 176 -10.59 1.72 26.80
CA LEU A 176 -10.73 3.10 26.33
C LEU A 176 -12.18 3.58 26.51
N GLU A 177 -12.35 4.81 26.95
CA GLU A 177 -13.66 5.40 27.32
C GLU A 177 -14.69 5.32 26.21
N HIS A 178 -14.26 5.57 24.96
CA HIS A 178 -15.14 5.61 23.78
C HIS A 178 -14.98 4.38 22.88
N TRP A 179 -14.42 3.27 23.36
CA TRP A 179 -14.07 2.12 22.51
C TRP A 179 -15.26 1.51 21.77
N ASN A 180 -16.40 1.38 22.41
CA ASN A 180 -17.64 0.82 21.83
C ASN A 180 -17.40 -0.33 20.83
N ASN A 181 -16.69 -1.37 21.26
CA ASN A 181 -16.27 -2.49 20.41
C ASN A 181 -15.50 -2.08 19.15
N GLY A 182 -14.74 -1.01 19.20
CA GLY A 182 -13.93 -0.51 18.08
C GLY A 182 -14.71 0.29 17.03
N GLU A 183 -16.01 0.54 17.24
CA GLU A 183 -16.79 1.37 16.31
C GLU A 183 -16.16 2.75 16.17
N ASN A 184 -15.98 3.21 14.94
CA ASN A 184 -15.33 4.47 14.59
C ASN A 184 -13.89 4.61 15.12
N HIS A 185 -13.15 3.50 15.25
CA HIS A 185 -11.73 3.54 15.59
C HIS A 185 -10.86 3.16 14.40
N LEU A 186 -9.69 3.79 14.31
CA LEU A 186 -8.66 3.49 13.33
C LEU A 186 -7.39 3.00 14.04
N ILE A 187 -6.91 1.84 13.64
CA ILE A 187 -5.68 1.22 14.16
C ILE A 187 -4.68 1.07 13.01
N PHE A 188 -3.44 1.52 13.22
CA PHE A 188 -2.36 1.36 12.25
C PHE A 188 -1.52 0.13 12.55
N ASN A 189 -1.20 -0.65 11.53
CA ASN A 189 -0.28 -1.78 11.59
C ASN A 189 0.58 -1.85 10.33
N MET A 190 1.65 -1.08 10.26
CA MET A 190 2.52 -1.04 9.08
C MET A 190 3.88 -1.72 9.27
N VAL A 191 4.20 -2.19 10.47
CA VAL A 191 5.49 -2.82 10.75
C VAL A 191 5.37 -4.33 10.64
N ALA A 192 6.20 -4.94 9.79
CA ALA A 192 6.43 -6.38 9.82
C ALA A 192 7.25 -6.74 11.05
N GLY A 193 7.01 -7.89 11.65
CA GLY A 193 7.89 -8.45 12.68
C GLY A 193 9.35 -8.59 12.20
N ILE A 194 10.28 -8.87 13.10
CA ILE A 194 11.72 -9.01 12.79
C ILE A 194 11.97 -10.22 11.88
N SER A 195 12.97 -10.03 10.98
CA SER A 195 13.63 -11.14 10.28
C SER A 195 14.18 -12.17 11.29
N PRO A 196 14.05 -13.50 11.05
CA PRO A 196 13.52 -14.11 9.82
C PRO A 196 12.01 -14.29 9.80
N ASN A 197 11.33 -14.10 10.91
CA ASN A 197 9.90 -14.44 11.06
C ASN A 197 9.02 -13.19 11.01
N TYR A 198 8.99 -12.52 9.88
CA TYR A 198 8.11 -11.36 9.67
C TYR A 198 6.62 -11.65 9.96
N ASN A 199 6.24 -12.06 11.17
CA ASN A 199 4.85 -12.36 11.48
C ASN A 199 4.00 -11.08 11.69
N THR A 200 3.21 -10.64 10.69
CA THR A 200 2.34 -9.45 10.73
C THR A 200 0.92 -9.74 11.19
N VAL A 201 0.60 -11.00 11.45
CA VAL A 201 -0.72 -11.30 11.98
C VAL A 201 -0.80 -10.65 13.34
N ILE A 202 -1.53 -9.54 13.43
CA ILE A 202 -1.91 -8.97 14.70
C ILE A 202 -3.02 -9.86 15.23
N ASP A 203 -2.68 -10.71 16.18
CA ASP A 203 -3.64 -11.45 16.96
C ASP A 203 -4.23 -10.54 18.04
N LEU A 204 -4.86 -9.45 17.60
CA LEU A 204 -5.53 -8.47 18.45
C LEU A 204 -7.03 -8.56 18.23
N ASN A 205 -7.76 -8.52 19.32
CA ASN A 205 -9.18 -8.25 19.25
C ASN A 205 -9.42 -6.76 18.95
N THR A 206 -9.55 -6.46 17.66
CA THR A 206 -9.86 -5.11 17.18
C THR A 206 -11.35 -4.89 16.92
N SER A 207 -12.15 -5.92 17.09
CA SER A 207 -13.60 -5.89 16.90
C SER A 207 -14.01 -5.19 15.61
N LYS A 208 -14.77 -4.08 15.70
CA LYS A 208 -15.26 -3.28 14.58
C LYS A 208 -14.29 -2.22 14.08
N ALA A 209 -13.10 -2.06 14.68
CA ALA A 209 -12.17 -1.01 14.28
C ALA A 209 -11.69 -1.17 12.82
N ILE A 210 -11.51 -0.06 12.12
CA ILE A 210 -10.84 -0.01 10.83
C ILE A 210 -9.36 -0.29 11.04
N ILE A 211 -8.78 -1.20 10.28
CA ILE A 211 -7.36 -1.50 10.33
C ILE A 211 -6.68 -0.94 9.08
N ALA A 212 -5.80 0.04 9.28
CA ALA A 212 -4.82 0.43 8.29
C ALA A 212 -3.61 -0.50 8.45
N GLY A 213 -3.58 -1.57 7.68
CA GLY A 213 -2.65 -2.67 7.88
C GLY A 213 -1.89 -3.07 6.62
N ALA A 214 -0.79 -3.80 6.79
CA ALA A 214 0.03 -4.29 5.71
C ALA A 214 -0.01 -5.82 5.62
N GLY A 215 0.21 -6.36 4.41
CA GLY A 215 0.35 -7.80 4.20
C GLY A 215 -0.97 -8.56 4.16
N TYR A 216 -2.04 -7.89 3.86
CA TYR A 216 -3.33 -8.53 3.64
C TYR A 216 -3.32 -9.46 2.43
N ASP A 217 -4.06 -10.54 2.56
CA ASP A 217 -4.49 -11.39 1.47
C ASP A 217 -5.98 -11.19 1.16
N THR A 218 -6.43 -11.80 0.08
CA THR A 218 -7.84 -11.73 -0.35
C THR A 218 -8.82 -12.36 0.65
N TRP A 219 -8.35 -13.11 1.64
CA TRP A 219 -9.18 -13.80 2.63
C TRP A 219 -9.31 -12.99 3.94
N THR A 220 -8.24 -12.32 4.33
CA THR A 220 -8.19 -11.59 5.61
C THR A 220 -8.56 -10.12 5.48
N PHE A 221 -8.49 -9.56 4.29
CA PHE A 221 -8.84 -8.17 4.02
C PHE A 221 -10.36 -7.96 4.03
N ARG A 222 -10.84 -7.03 4.84
CA ARG A 222 -12.26 -6.62 4.82
C ARG A 222 -12.45 -5.55 3.76
N TYR A 223 -12.85 -6.00 2.57
CA TYR A 223 -13.05 -5.13 1.41
C TYR A 223 -14.02 -3.98 1.72
N GLY A 224 -13.70 -2.79 1.19
CA GLY A 224 -14.50 -1.60 1.44
C GLY A 224 -14.35 -1.02 2.85
N PHE A 225 -13.78 -1.74 3.81
CA PHE A 225 -13.67 -1.35 5.21
C PHE A 225 -12.23 -1.11 5.67
N ASP A 226 -11.35 -2.10 5.59
CA ASP A 226 -9.94 -1.95 5.93
C ASP A 226 -9.17 -1.16 4.84
N ILE A 227 -7.97 -0.71 5.18
CA ILE A 227 -7.06 -0.02 4.26
C ILE A 227 -5.74 -0.78 4.23
N SER A 228 -5.34 -1.19 3.03
CA SER A 228 -4.01 -1.75 2.85
C SER A 228 -2.99 -0.62 2.76
N ILE A 229 -1.98 -0.66 3.64
CA ILE A 229 -0.86 0.27 3.67
C ILE A 229 0.44 -0.50 3.43
N PRO A 230 1.54 0.16 3.01
CA PRO A 230 2.80 -0.52 2.81
C PRO A 230 3.43 -0.96 4.14
N LEU A 231 4.25 -2.02 4.09
CA LEU A 231 5.16 -2.30 5.19
C LEU A 231 6.21 -1.19 5.29
N TYR A 232 6.47 -0.76 6.51
CA TYR A 232 7.49 0.23 6.77
C TYR A 232 8.87 -0.26 6.37
N SER A 233 9.64 0.60 5.70
CA SER A 233 11.07 0.40 5.45
C SER A 233 11.84 1.68 5.80
N TYR A 234 12.66 1.60 6.84
CA TYR A 234 13.56 2.69 7.20
C TYR A 234 14.64 2.95 6.12
N ILE A 235 14.96 1.92 5.33
CA ILE A 235 15.90 2.02 4.22
C ILE A 235 15.33 2.91 3.13
N ALA A 236 14.06 2.71 2.76
CA ALA A 236 13.37 3.49 1.74
C ALA A 236 13.41 4.99 2.02
N GLN A 237 13.29 5.40 3.28
CA GLN A 237 13.35 6.82 3.68
C GLN A 237 14.74 7.45 3.50
N ARG A 238 15.80 6.65 3.48
CA ARG A 238 17.18 7.11 3.29
C ARG A 238 17.61 7.13 1.82
N ILE A 239 16.80 6.57 0.93
CA ILE A 239 17.10 6.54 -0.50
C ILE A 239 16.91 7.93 -1.08
N ASN A 240 17.98 8.52 -1.59
CA ASN A 240 17.91 9.76 -2.34
C ASN A 240 17.41 9.45 -3.76
N SER A 241 16.11 9.70 -4.00
CA SER A 241 15.47 9.49 -5.30
C SER A 241 15.81 10.57 -6.34
N SER A 242 16.45 11.67 -5.93
CA SER A 242 16.77 12.80 -6.83
C SER A 242 17.90 12.52 -7.81
N GLN A 243 18.67 11.45 -7.63
CA GLN A 243 19.78 11.08 -8.49
C GLN A 243 19.48 9.78 -9.24
N PRO A 244 18.85 9.85 -10.43
CA PRO A 244 18.64 8.68 -11.25
C PRO A 244 19.99 8.14 -11.73
N LYS A 245 20.23 6.84 -11.55
CA LYS A 245 21.35 6.13 -12.15
C LYS A 245 20.94 5.53 -13.50
N GLN A 246 21.91 5.33 -14.35
CA GLN A 246 21.70 4.59 -15.60
C GLN A 246 21.22 3.17 -15.28
N LYS A 247 20.17 2.70 -15.94
CA LYS A 247 19.63 1.36 -15.77
C LYS A 247 20.55 0.35 -16.48
N SER A 248 21.43 -0.29 -15.70
CA SER A 248 22.46 -1.22 -16.18
C SER A 248 21.98 -2.68 -16.22
N PHE A 249 20.95 -3.00 -15.42
CA PHE A 249 20.43 -4.35 -15.29
C PHE A 249 18.94 -4.41 -15.66
N MET A 250 18.55 -5.47 -16.38
CA MET A 250 17.14 -5.68 -16.74
C MET A 250 16.30 -6.01 -15.51
N ILE A 251 16.72 -7.01 -14.72
CA ILE A 251 16.02 -7.45 -13.52
C ILE A 251 17.02 -7.58 -12.37
N ILE A 252 16.68 -7.07 -11.20
CA ILE A 252 17.46 -7.24 -9.96
C ILE A 252 16.59 -7.90 -8.89
N SER A 253 17.15 -8.85 -8.18
CA SER A 253 16.60 -9.40 -6.94
C SER A 253 17.57 -9.16 -5.79
N THR A 254 17.14 -8.47 -4.74
CA THR A 254 17.98 -8.19 -3.55
C THR A 254 17.40 -8.83 -2.28
N GLN A 255 16.30 -9.54 -2.41
CA GLN A 255 15.56 -10.12 -1.29
C GLN A 255 16.24 -11.39 -0.80
N THR A 256 16.45 -11.51 0.52
CA THR A 256 17.23 -12.59 1.15
C THR A 256 16.36 -13.66 1.83
N ASN A 257 15.05 -13.48 1.83
CA ASN A 257 14.08 -14.37 2.48
C ASN A 257 13.12 -15.03 1.48
N ILE A 258 13.59 -15.25 0.26
CA ILE A 258 12.81 -15.93 -0.77
C ILE A 258 12.65 -17.41 -0.40
N PRO A 259 11.44 -18.00 -0.49
CA PRO A 259 11.23 -19.43 -0.28
C PRO A 259 12.11 -20.29 -1.19
N SER A 260 12.59 -21.44 -0.69
CA SER A 260 13.55 -22.31 -1.37
C SER A 260 13.12 -22.70 -2.79
N ASP A 261 11.83 -22.99 -2.98
CA ASP A 261 11.28 -23.45 -4.26
C ASP A 261 11.30 -22.35 -5.33
N TYR A 262 11.04 -21.10 -4.92
CA TYR A 262 11.12 -19.93 -5.81
C TYR A 262 12.58 -19.54 -6.05
N LEU A 263 13.39 -19.60 -4.99
CA LEU A 263 14.82 -19.31 -5.08
C LEU A 263 15.51 -20.24 -6.08
N ALA A 264 15.23 -21.56 -6.04
CA ALA A 264 15.79 -22.52 -6.97
C ALA A 264 15.42 -22.21 -8.44
N GLN A 265 14.19 -21.76 -8.69
CA GLN A 265 13.78 -21.34 -10.03
C GLN A 265 14.51 -20.07 -10.48
N LEU A 266 14.64 -19.07 -9.59
CA LEU A 266 15.37 -17.83 -9.90
C LEU A 266 16.86 -18.09 -10.11
N GLN A 267 17.48 -19.02 -9.35
CA GLN A 267 18.86 -19.45 -9.54
C GLN A 267 19.08 -20.10 -10.90
N SER A 268 18.14 -20.95 -11.34
CA SER A 268 18.17 -21.55 -12.68
C SER A 268 18.12 -20.48 -13.77
N ILE A 269 17.28 -19.46 -13.62
CA ILE A 269 17.18 -18.34 -14.57
C ILE A 269 18.48 -17.52 -14.56
N ALA A 270 19.01 -17.14 -13.40
CA ALA A 270 20.24 -16.35 -13.26
C ALA A 270 21.47 -17.10 -13.81
N SER A 271 21.49 -18.43 -13.74
CA SER A 271 22.56 -19.24 -14.31
C SER A 271 22.48 -19.38 -15.84
N SER A 272 21.30 -19.18 -16.43
CA SER A 272 21.07 -19.32 -17.88
C SER A 272 21.05 -17.99 -18.64
N SER A 273 20.94 -16.85 -17.95
CA SER A 273 20.84 -15.52 -18.56
C SER A 273 21.45 -14.43 -17.68
N ASN A 274 22.09 -13.46 -18.31
CA ASN A 274 22.62 -12.26 -17.64
C ASN A 274 21.56 -11.19 -17.36
N ASP A 275 20.31 -11.42 -17.74
CA ASP A 275 19.23 -10.44 -17.56
C ASP A 275 18.72 -10.36 -16.11
N LEU A 276 18.97 -11.39 -15.31
CA LEU A 276 18.63 -11.43 -13.90
C LEU A 276 19.87 -11.38 -13.02
N LEU A 277 20.08 -10.24 -12.35
CA LEU A 277 21.05 -10.12 -11.27
C LEU A 277 20.41 -10.60 -9.96
N LEU A 278 20.74 -11.82 -9.56
CA LEU A 278 20.24 -12.43 -8.33
C LEU A 278 21.26 -12.20 -7.20
N LEU A 279 20.86 -11.41 -6.21
CA LEU A 279 21.70 -11.03 -5.06
C LEU A 279 21.16 -11.66 -3.78
N ASP A 280 22.08 -12.14 -2.94
CA ASP A 280 21.79 -12.71 -1.62
C ASP A 280 22.75 -12.13 -0.58
N ARG A 281 22.64 -12.56 0.68
CA ARG A 281 23.59 -12.19 1.74
C ARG A 281 24.99 -12.67 1.40
N CYS A 282 25.97 -11.84 1.65
CA CYS A 282 27.38 -12.23 1.52
C CYS A 282 27.75 -13.18 2.65
N LYS A 283 28.42 -14.28 2.33
CA LYS A 283 28.83 -15.30 3.31
C LYS A 283 29.80 -14.75 4.34
N ASP A 284 30.68 -13.83 3.91
CA ASP A 284 31.74 -13.24 4.74
C ASP A 284 31.32 -11.97 5.50
N ALA A 285 30.14 -11.42 5.21
CA ALA A 285 29.61 -10.19 5.80
C ALA A 285 28.31 -10.46 6.58
N SER A 286 28.31 -11.44 7.46
CA SER A 286 27.12 -11.93 8.16
C SER A 286 26.39 -10.87 9.02
N THR A 287 27.05 -9.77 9.36
CA THR A 287 26.50 -8.67 10.16
C THR A 287 26.20 -7.39 9.36
N ASP A 288 26.68 -7.27 8.13
CA ASP A 288 26.46 -6.08 7.30
C ASP A 288 25.25 -6.26 6.36
N TYR A 289 24.13 -5.71 6.79
CA TYR A 289 22.86 -5.74 6.01
C TYR A 289 22.88 -4.82 4.79
N THR A 290 23.92 -4.01 4.60
CA THR A 290 24.05 -3.10 3.46
C THR A 290 24.77 -3.74 2.27
N LYS A 291 25.29 -4.95 2.42
CA LYS A 291 25.99 -5.68 1.36
C LYS A 291 25.15 -6.83 0.82
N ARG A 292 25.22 -7.00 -0.50
CA ARG A 292 24.63 -8.13 -1.23
C ARG A 292 25.65 -8.71 -2.17
N CYS A 293 25.70 -10.03 -2.26
CA CYS A 293 26.59 -10.76 -3.16
C CYS A 293 25.81 -11.44 -4.26
N GLU A 294 26.33 -11.34 -5.47
CA GLU A 294 25.78 -12.03 -6.64
C GLU A 294 25.90 -13.54 -6.47
N TYR A 295 24.82 -14.25 -6.72
CA TYR A 295 24.73 -15.68 -6.55
C TYR A 295 25.75 -16.45 -7.40
N THR A 296 25.98 -16.03 -8.65
CA THR A 296 26.82 -16.73 -9.63
C THR A 296 28.31 -16.43 -9.45
N THR A 297 28.68 -15.17 -9.26
CA THR A 297 30.08 -14.71 -9.26
C THR A 297 30.62 -14.38 -7.86
N GLY A 298 29.75 -14.19 -6.88
CA GLY A 298 30.13 -13.71 -5.55
C GLY A 298 30.47 -12.21 -5.52
N LYS A 299 30.33 -11.47 -6.63
CA LYS A 299 30.58 -10.03 -6.68
C LYS A 299 29.70 -9.29 -5.69
N MET A 300 30.31 -8.37 -4.94
CA MET A 300 29.64 -7.59 -3.90
C MET A 300 29.02 -6.30 -4.47
N PHE A 301 27.82 -5.95 -3.99
CA PHE A 301 27.09 -4.75 -4.33
C PHE A 301 26.56 -4.05 -3.08
N ASP A 302 26.44 -2.73 -3.15
CA ASP A 302 25.86 -1.92 -2.07
C ASP A 302 24.34 -1.89 -2.15
N TYR A 303 23.68 -2.23 -1.07
CA TYR A 303 22.24 -2.15 -0.91
C TYR A 303 21.87 -0.94 -0.04
N PRO A 304 20.93 -0.10 -0.40
CA PRO A 304 19.95 -0.24 -1.49
C PRO A 304 20.40 0.36 -2.83
N ASP A 305 21.60 0.92 -2.95
CA ASP A 305 22.01 1.72 -4.13
C ASP A 305 21.98 0.93 -5.44
N ILE A 306 22.21 -0.38 -5.38
CA ILE A 306 22.11 -1.25 -6.59
C ILE A 306 20.70 -1.25 -7.20
N LEU A 307 19.64 -1.07 -6.40
CA LEU A 307 18.27 -1.03 -6.91
C LEU A 307 18.05 0.11 -7.92
N LYS A 308 18.78 1.23 -7.78
CA LYS A 308 18.70 2.36 -8.71
C LYS A 308 19.17 2.02 -10.12
N GLU A 309 19.99 0.96 -10.26
CA GLU A 309 20.53 0.50 -11.55
C GLU A 309 19.65 -0.55 -12.23
N GLY A 310 18.62 -1.06 -11.56
CA GLY A 310 17.65 -2.00 -12.12
C GLY A 310 16.52 -1.32 -12.88
N MET A 311 16.15 -1.87 -14.05
CA MET A 311 14.91 -1.48 -14.73
C MET A 311 13.72 -2.05 -13.97
N PHE A 312 13.79 -3.34 -13.66
CA PHE A 312 12.80 -4.08 -12.86
C PHE A 312 13.45 -4.68 -11.62
N CYS A 313 12.71 -4.73 -10.51
CA CYS A 313 13.18 -5.32 -9.27
C CYS A 313 12.14 -6.31 -8.72
N LEU A 314 12.59 -7.51 -8.34
CA LEU A 314 11.71 -8.56 -7.84
C LEU A 314 11.25 -8.25 -6.41
N VAL A 315 9.97 -8.48 -6.18
CA VAL A 315 9.33 -8.51 -4.87
C VAL A 315 8.59 -9.83 -4.76
N VAL A 316 9.21 -10.79 -4.09
CA VAL A 316 8.71 -12.16 -3.98
C VAL A 316 8.11 -12.36 -2.60
N ARG A 317 6.94 -12.98 -2.51
CA ARG A 317 6.41 -13.33 -1.19
C ARG A 317 7.35 -14.28 -0.45
N SER A 318 7.33 -14.16 0.85
CA SER A 318 7.99 -15.07 1.76
C SER A 318 6.93 -15.83 2.58
N ALA A 319 7.19 -16.09 3.86
CA ALA A 319 6.14 -16.55 4.78
C ALA A 319 4.93 -15.58 4.84
N ARG A 320 5.11 -14.36 4.33
CA ARG A 320 4.09 -13.32 4.17
C ARG A 320 4.05 -12.82 2.75
N LEU A 321 2.89 -12.31 2.36
CA LEU A 321 2.68 -11.69 1.06
C LEU A 321 3.44 -10.38 0.93
N ALA A 322 3.22 -9.42 1.84
CA ALA A 322 3.92 -8.14 1.78
C ALA A 322 5.36 -8.26 2.26
N GLN A 323 6.24 -7.52 1.59
CA GLN A 323 7.66 -7.47 1.87
C GLN A 323 8.13 -6.01 2.01
N PRO A 324 8.97 -5.67 3.00
CA PRO A 324 9.53 -4.32 3.14
C PRO A 324 10.32 -3.86 1.90
N VAL A 325 10.94 -4.81 1.19
CA VAL A 325 11.69 -4.54 -0.05
C VAL A 325 10.84 -3.85 -1.13
N LEU A 326 9.52 -3.98 -1.12
CA LEU A 326 8.64 -3.23 -2.01
C LEU A 326 8.87 -1.72 -1.90
N MET A 327 8.97 -1.22 -0.67
CA MET A 327 9.22 0.21 -0.42
C MET A 327 10.61 0.64 -0.90
N ASP A 328 11.63 -0.20 -0.70
CA ASP A 328 13.00 0.08 -1.16
C ASP A 328 13.06 0.14 -2.70
N VAL A 329 12.34 -0.77 -3.36
CA VAL A 329 12.23 -0.87 -4.82
C VAL A 329 11.57 0.38 -5.41
N ILE A 330 10.40 0.78 -4.90
CA ILE A 330 9.69 1.95 -5.43
C ILE A 330 10.42 3.26 -5.10
N ALA A 331 11.06 3.37 -3.93
CA ALA A 331 11.89 4.52 -3.56
C ALA A 331 13.12 4.66 -4.46
N SER A 332 13.68 3.53 -4.91
CA SER A 332 14.80 3.48 -5.85
C SER A 332 14.40 3.71 -7.32
N GLN A 333 13.12 3.96 -7.58
CA GLN A 333 12.58 4.11 -8.94
C GLN A 333 12.87 2.87 -9.82
N CYS A 334 12.84 1.69 -9.22
CA CYS A 334 12.89 0.41 -9.91
C CYS A 334 11.48 -0.13 -10.07
N ILE A 335 11.06 -0.52 -11.27
CA ILE A 335 9.70 -1.02 -11.51
C ILE A 335 9.53 -2.36 -10.80
N PRO A 336 8.63 -2.50 -9.82
CA PRO A 336 8.47 -3.75 -9.10
C PRO A 336 7.85 -4.84 -9.97
N ILE A 337 8.41 -6.04 -9.89
CA ILE A 337 7.77 -7.27 -10.35
C ILE A 337 7.27 -8.00 -9.11
N ILE A 338 5.97 -8.09 -8.97
CA ILE A 338 5.31 -8.70 -7.82
C ILE A 338 5.07 -10.19 -8.10
N ILE A 339 5.68 -11.04 -7.28
CA ILE A 339 5.48 -12.49 -7.28
C ILE A 339 4.87 -12.86 -5.93
N ALA A 340 3.58 -12.62 -5.81
CA ALA A 340 2.82 -12.86 -4.60
C ALA A 340 1.33 -12.94 -4.98
N ASP A 341 0.85 -14.16 -5.20
CA ASP A 341 -0.56 -14.37 -5.50
C ASP A 341 -1.43 -14.01 -4.28
N ALA A 342 -2.64 -13.57 -4.53
CA ALA A 342 -3.61 -13.14 -3.52
C ALA A 342 -3.19 -11.95 -2.63
N ILE A 343 -2.12 -11.22 -2.92
CA ILE A 343 -1.73 -10.02 -2.18
C ILE A 343 -2.71 -8.87 -2.42
N ILE A 344 -3.05 -8.16 -1.35
CA ILE A 344 -3.72 -6.86 -1.43
C ILE A 344 -2.64 -5.78 -1.42
N MET A 345 -2.45 -5.11 -2.56
CA MET A 345 -1.46 -4.06 -2.69
C MET A 345 -1.81 -2.83 -1.85
N PRO A 346 -0.81 -2.05 -1.40
CA PRO A 346 -1.08 -0.82 -0.64
C PRO A 346 -1.96 0.14 -1.41
N PHE A 347 -2.97 0.71 -0.74
CA PHE A 347 -3.96 1.63 -1.32
C PHE A 347 -4.62 1.11 -2.60
N ASN A 348 -4.81 -0.22 -2.70
CA ASN A 348 -5.34 -0.90 -3.88
C ASN A 348 -6.68 -0.38 -4.40
N SER A 349 -7.47 0.24 -3.54
CA SER A 349 -8.76 0.83 -3.92
C SER A 349 -8.64 2.17 -4.66
N HIS A 350 -7.44 2.79 -4.66
CA HIS A 350 -7.21 4.13 -5.21
C HIS A 350 -6.00 4.17 -6.15
N VAL A 351 -4.93 3.48 -5.82
CA VAL A 351 -3.70 3.42 -6.64
C VAL A 351 -3.76 2.25 -7.61
N ASP A 352 -3.65 2.55 -8.90
CA ASP A 352 -3.59 1.55 -9.97
C ASP A 352 -2.19 0.97 -10.10
N TRP A 353 -1.97 -0.15 -9.45
CA TRP A 353 -0.68 -0.86 -9.46
C TRP A 353 -0.31 -1.42 -10.85
N ASN A 354 -1.26 -1.65 -11.75
CA ASN A 354 -0.97 -2.10 -13.11
C ASN A 354 -0.23 -1.04 -13.95
N LYS A 355 -0.30 0.23 -13.54
CA LYS A 355 0.46 1.32 -14.17
C LYS A 355 1.91 1.40 -13.70
N ILE A 356 2.25 0.79 -12.56
CA ILE A 356 3.55 0.98 -11.90
C ILE A 356 4.27 -0.32 -11.56
N ALA A 357 3.64 -1.48 -11.74
CA ALA A 357 4.18 -2.80 -11.42
C ALA A 357 3.84 -3.83 -12.48
N LEU A 358 4.63 -4.91 -12.53
CA LEU A 358 4.28 -6.13 -13.25
C LEU A 358 3.88 -7.21 -12.25
N PHE A 359 2.82 -7.93 -12.53
CA PHE A 359 2.38 -9.07 -11.73
C PHE A 359 2.73 -10.36 -12.46
N VAL A 360 3.51 -11.21 -11.82
CA VAL A 360 3.88 -12.53 -12.34
C VAL A 360 3.32 -13.58 -11.39
N PRO A 361 2.39 -14.42 -11.85
CA PRO A 361 1.87 -15.52 -11.01
C PRO A 361 3.00 -16.42 -10.50
N GLU A 362 2.88 -16.89 -9.27
CA GLU A 362 3.89 -17.76 -8.63
C GLU A 362 4.20 -19.02 -9.45
N GLU A 363 3.20 -19.59 -10.12
CA GLU A 363 3.36 -20.73 -11.04
C GLU A 363 4.16 -20.40 -12.31
N ASN A 364 4.27 -19.10 -12.65
CA ASN A 364 4.87 -18.62 -13.90
C ASN A 364 6.27 -18.05 -13.74
N ILE A 365 6.93 -18.23 -12.61
CA ILE A 365 8.31 -17.75 -12.37
C ILE A 365 9.27 -18.17 -13.48
N LYS A 366 9.14 -19.39 -13.98
CA LYS A 366 9.97 -19.92 -15.10
C LYS A 366 9.86 -19.09 -16.38
N ASN A 367 8.75 -18.39 -16.58
CA ASN A 367 8.50 -17.52 -17.75
C ASN A 367 8.86 -16.04 -17.50
N LEU A 368 9.49 -15.72 -16.37
CA LEU A 368 9.81 -14.35 -15.96
C LEU A 368 10.48 -13.52 -17.06
N LEU A 369 11.53 -14.05 -17.66
CA LEU A 369 12.26 -13.32 -18.72
C LEU A 369 11.37 -13.03 -19.92
N ARG A 370 10.58 -14.02 -20.36
CA ARG A 370 9.67 -13.84 -21.50
C ARG A 370 8.63 -12.74 -21.21
N ILE A 371 8.08 -12.71 -20.00
CA ILE A 371 7.10 -11.67 -19.58
C ILE A 371 7.76 -10.29 -19.58
N VAL A 372 8.96 -10.15 -19.01
CA VAL A 372 9.67 -8.86 -18.94
C VAL A 372 10.11 -8.37 -20.31
N HIS A 373 10.53 -9.27 -21.21
CA HIS A 373 10.92 -8.94 -22.57
C HIS A 373 9.73 -8.53 -23.45
N SER A 374 8.51 -8.99 -23.13
CA SER A 374 7.31 -8.59 -23.87
C SER A 374 6.88 -7.15 -23.59
N VAL A 375 7.38 -6.51 -22.52
CA VAL A 375 7.07 -5.12 -22.20
C VAL A 375 7.84 -4.18 -23.14
N SER A 376 7.12 -3.35 -23.90
CA SER A 376 7.73 -2.41 -24.84
C SER A 376 8.58 -1.34 -24.12
N LYS A 377 9.47 -0.69 -24.87
CA LYS A 377 10.32 0.38 -24.34
C LYS A 377 9.48 1.58 -23.88
N GLU A 378 8.46 1.91 -24.63
CA GLU A 378 7.51 3.00 -24.34
C GLU A 378 6.80 2.69 -23.00
N ARG A 379 6.27 1.48 -22.86
CA ARG A 379 5.58 1.05 -21.63
C ARG A 379 6.50 1.08 -20.40
N LYS A 380 7.75 0.65 -20.53
CA LYS A 380 8.76 0.78 -19.46
C LYS A 380 8.96 2.23 -19.03
N GLY A 381 9.01 3.15 -20.01
CA GLY A 381 9.12 4.59 -19.76
C GLY A 381 7.91 5.15 -19.01
N GLU A 382 6.70 4.80 -19.46
CA GLU A 382 5.45 5.20 -18.78
C GLU A 382 5.40 4.71 -17.33
N MET A 383 5.66 3.42 -17.13
CA MET A 383 5.67 2.81 -15.79
C MET A 383 6.71 3.48 -14.87
N TYR A 384 7.88 3.81 -15.38
CA TYR A 384 8.94 4.47 -14.60
C TYR A 384 8.50 5.86 -14.12
N TRP A 385 7.95 6.69 -14.99
CA TRP A 385 7.50 8.04 -14.65
C TRP A 385 6.29 8.00 -13.72
N GLN A 386 5.36 7.10 -13.96
CA GLN A 386 4.19 6.89 -13.13
C GLN A 386 4.58 6.42 -11.73
N LEU A 387 5.51 5.46 -11.63
CA LEU A 387 6.01 4.94 -10.35
C LEU A 387 6.63 6.06 -9.52
N ARG A 388 7.46 6.89 -10.14
CA ARG A 388 8.08 8.03 -9.46
C ARG A 388 7.04 8.98 -8.89
N TRP A 389 6.05 9.36 -9.69
CA TRP A 389 4.98 10.27 -9.27
C TRP A 389 4.15 9.67 -8.12
N VAL A 390 3.74 8.40 -8.23
CA VAL A 390 2.99 7.68 -7.18
C VAL A 390 3.79 7.60 -5.89
N TYR A 391 5.09 7.29 -5.96
CA TYR A 391 5.96 7.25 -4.79
C TYR A 391 6.05 8.61 -4.09
N GLU A 392 6.35 9.67 -4.83
CA GLU A 392 6.49 11.03 -4.27
C GLU A 392 5.17 11.52 -3.65
N ARG A 393 4.03 11.14 -4.21
CA ARG A 393 2.71 11.59 -3.77
C ARG A 393 2.19 10.83 -2.56
N TYR A 394 2.33 9.51 -2.52
CA TYR A 394 1.63 8.66 -1.55
C TYR A 394 2.54 7.89 -0.59
N PHE A 395 3.78 7.61 -0.95
CA PHE A 395 4.62 6.64 -0.25
C PHE A 395 5.93 7.20 0.32
N SER A 396 6.32 8.40 -0.03
CA SER A 396 7.67 8.94 0.24
C SER A 396 7.98 9.18 1.73
N SER A 397 6.98 9.20 2.59
CA SER A 397 7.16 9.36 4.04
C SER A 397 5.99 8.76 4.82
N ILE A 398 6.18 8.56 6.13
CA ILE A 398 5.11 8.15 7.05
C ILE A 398 3.99 9.19 7.05
N GLU A 399 4.33 10.48 6.95
CA GLU A 399 3.36 11.56 6.82
C GLU A 399 2.47 11.36 5.58
N LYS A 400 3.08 11.09 4.40
CA LYS A 400 2.32 10.85 3.16
C LYS A 400 1.42 9.63 3.28
N ILE A 401 1.95 8.51 3.79
CA ILE A 401 1.17 7.28 3.99
C ILE A 401 -0.01 7.53 4.94
N THR A 402 0.22 8.26 6.03
CA THR A 402 -0.82 8.60 7.01
C THR A 402 -1.90 9.49 6.37
N LEU A 403 -1.51 10.58 5.72
CA LEU A 403 -2.46 11.49 5.06
C LEU A 403 -3.26 10.79 3.97
N THR A 404 -2.62 9.97 3.14
CA THR A 404 -3.30 9.15 2.12
C THR A 404 -4.33 8.21 2.75
N THR A 405 -3.99 7.57 3.87
CA THR A 405 -4.93 6.74 4.63
C THR A 405 -6.16 7.53 5.07
N LEU A 406 -5.95 8.72 5.62
CA LEU A 406 -7.05 9.59 6.08
C LEU A 406 -7.90 10.11 4.91
N GLU A 407 -7.28 10.44 3.79
CA GLU A 407 -7.98 10.87 2.57
C GLU A 407 -8.87 9.76 2.02
N ILE A 408 -8.39 8.52 1.99
CA ILE A 408 -9.19 7.36 1.58
C ILE A 408 -10.39 7.15 2.51
N ILE A 409 -10.21 7.28 3.83
CA ILE A 409 -11.34 7.17 4.77
C ILE A 409 -12.31 8.32 4.54
N ASN A 410 -11.79 9.54 4.35
CA ASN A 410 -12.62 10.71 4.11
C ASN A 410 -13.50 10.54 2.87
N GLU A 411 -12.95 10.05 1.77
CA GLU A 411 -13.69 9.82 0.53
C GLU A 411 -14.75 8.70 0.65
N LYS A 412 -14.49 7.70 1.49
CA LYS A 412 -15.48 6.66 1.80
C LYS A 412 -16.65 7.19 2.64
N VAL A 413 -16.38 8.12 3.56
CA VAL A 413 -17.40 8.74 4.41
C VAL A 413 -18.16 9.84 3.66
N PHE A 414 -17.49 10.58 2.79
CA PHE A 414 -18.05 11.68 2.00
C PHE A 414 -17.89 11.42 0.50
N PRO A 415 -18.62 10.47 -0.07
CA PRO A 415 -18.43 10.03 -1.47
C PRO A 415 -18.73 11.13 -2.50
N LEU A 416 -19.55 12.12 -2.17
CA LEU A 416 -19.85 13.24 -3.07
C LEU A 416 -18.64 14.17 -3.31
N SER A 417 -17.69 14.20 -2.38
CA SER A 417 -16.45 14.96 -2.50
C SER A 417 -15.24 14.09 -2.83
N ALA A 418 -15.47 12.80 -3.16
CA ALA A 418 -14.40 11.89 -3.52
C ALA A 418 -13.74 12.29 -4.85
N ARG A 419 -12.42 12.15 -4.91
CA ARG A 419 -11.64 12.34 -6.13
C ARG A 419 -11.95 11.24 -7.13
N MET A 420 -11.82 11.55 -8.41
CA MET A 420 -11.95 10.58 -9.49
C MET A 420 -10.68 9.73 -9.61
N TYR A 421 -10.77 8.66 -10.40
CA TYR A 421 -9.62 7.78 -10.68
C TYR A 421 -8.42 8.56 -11.24
N GLU A 422 -8.67 9.52 -12.12
CA GLU A 422 -7.64 10.36 -12.73
C GLU A 422 -6.88 11.16 -11.67
N ASP A 423 -7.57 11.74 -10.69
CA ASP A 423 -6.97 12.54 -9.62
C ASP A 423 -6.00 11.70 -8.76
N TRP A 424 -6.26 10.40 -8.67
CA TRP A 424 -5.41 9.45 -7.96
C TRP A 424 -4.28 8.88 -8.81
N ASN A 425 -4.47 8.75 -10.14
CA ASN A 425 -3.62 7.93 -11.00
C ASN A 425 -3.03 8.66 -12.21
N VAL A 426 -3.27 9.96 -12.36
CA VAL A 426 -2.71 10.74 -13.46
C VAL A 426 -2.05 12.00 -12.89
N PRO A 427 -0.78 12.28 -13.23
CA PRO A 427 -0.13 13.55 -12.87
C PRO A 427 -0.87 14.75 -13.45
N GLU A 428 -1.06 15.80 -12.65
CA GLU A 428 -1.83 17.01 -13.03
C GLU A 428 -1.36 17.67 -14.32
N HIS A 429 -0.05 17.64 -14.62
CA HIS A 429 0.52 18.19 -15.86
C HIS A 429 0.18 17.37 -17.11
N LEU A 430 -0.33 16.15 -16.97
CA LEU A 430 -0.80 15.30 -18.06
C LEU A 430 -2.31 15.47 -18.34
N TYR A 431 -3.02 16.22 -17.47
CA TYR A 431 -4.34 16.69 -17.83
C TYR A 431 -4.17 17.64 -19.02
N GLY A 432 -4.45 17.16 -20.21
CA GLY A 432 -4.63 18.04 -21.36
C GLY A 432 -5.75 19.04 -21.07
N PRO A 433 -5.85 20.16 -21.80
CA PRO A 433 -6.99 21.07 -21.63
C PRO A 433 -8.26 20.25 -21.80
N VAL A 434 -8.98 20.07 -20.68
CA VAL A 434 -10.28 19.39 -20.70
C VAL A 434 -11.14 20.19 -21.65
N ASN A 435 -11.49 19.60 -22.78
CA ASN A 435 -12.39 20.26 -23.71
C ASN A 435 -13.73 20.44 -23.00
N PRO A 436 -14.15 21.66 -22.65
CA PRO A 436 -15.34 21.87 -21.84
C PRO A 436 -16.65 21.46 -22.54
N LEU A 437 -16.55 21.09 -23.83
CA LEU A 437 -17.69 20.61 -24.60
C LEU A 437 -17.98 19.11 -24.38
N PHE A 438 -17.04 18.36 -23.82
CA PHE A 438 -17.28 17.01 -23.35
C PHE A 438 -17.23 17.05 -21.83
N LEU A 439 -18.41 17.23 -21.23
CA LEU A 439 -18.57 16.83 -19.83
C LEU A 439 -17.97 15.44 -19.70
N PRO A 440 -17.07 15.18 -18.75
CA PRO A 440 -16.62 13.84 -18.50
C PRO A 440 -17.88 13.06 -18.14
N VAL A 441 -18.38 12.29 -19.12
CA VAL A 441 -19.27 11.19 -18.82
C VAL A 441 -18.45 10.37 -17.85
N THR A 442 -18.85 10.35 -16.60
CA THR A 442 -18.19 9.78 -15.45
C THR A 442 -17.28 8.63 -15.85
N ALA A 443 -15.97 8.92 -15.98
CA ALA A 443 -15.01 7.85 -16.21
C ALA A 443 -15.14 6.86 -15.06
N PRO A 444 -15.13 5.54 -15.33
CA PRO A 444 -15.25 4.54 -14.26
C PRO A 444 -14.23 4.84 -13.15
N LYS A 445 -14.66 4.85 -11.91
CA LYS A 445 -13.78 5.07 -10.73
C LYS A 445 -12.69 4.01 -10.61
N SER A 446 -12.85 2.89 -11.28
CA SER A 446 -11.91 1.79 -11.35
C SER A 446 -11.61 1.43 -12.81
N PRO A 447 -10.32 1.15 -13.15
CA PRO A 447 -9.93 0.79 -14.51
C PRO A 447 -10.44 -0.58 -14.97
N GLY A 448 -11.21 -1.30 -14.13
CA GLY A 448 -11.64 -2.66 -14.41
C GLY A 448 -13.05 -2.96 -13.96
N PHE A 449 -13.40 -4.24 -13.97
CA PHE A 449 -14.70 -4.74 -13.56
C PHE A 449 -14.59 -5.80 -12.45
N THR A 450 -15.64 -5.93 -11.65
CA THR A 450 -15.78 -7.02 -10.67
C THR A 450 -16.61 -8.15 -11.26
N ALA A 451 -16.07 -9.36 -11.29
CA ALA A 451 -16.85 -10.55 -11.67
C ALA A 451 -17.60 -11.10 -10.45
N VAL A 452 -18.92 -11.15 -10.53
CA VAL A 452 -19.81 -11.72 -9.51
C VAL A 452 -20.31 -13.07 -9.99
N ILE A 453 -19.84 -14.14 -9.37
CA ILE A 453 -20.14 -15.53 -9.73
C ILE A 453 -21.14 -16.09 -8.74
N LEU A 454 -22.33 -16.46 -9.22
CA LEU A 454 -23.31 -17.16 -8.41
C LEU A 454 -23.07 -18.67 -8.49
N THR A 455 -22.95 -19.34 -7.34
CA THR A 455 -22.73 -20.79 -7.28
C THR A 455 -23.55 -21.42 -6.16
N TYR A 456 -23.91 -22.69 -6.34
CA TYR A 456 -24.58 -23.49 -5.31
C TYR A 456 -23.73 -24.65 -4.82
N ASP A 457 -23.21 -25.51 -5.70
CA ASP A 457 -22.43 -26.72 -5.34
C ASP A 457 -21.47 -27.22 -6.46
N ARG A 458 -21.32 -26.49 -7.56
CA ARG A 458 -20.52 -26.90 -8.72
C ARG A 458 -19.05 -26.45 -8.59
N VAL A 459 -18.36 -26.93 -7.55
CA VAL A 459 -17.02 -26.45 -7.18
C VAL A 459 -16.00 -26.63 -8.31
N SER A 460 -15.98 -27.76 -9.01
CA SER A 460 -15.02 -28.03 -10.09
C SER A 460 -15.18 -27.05 -11.26
N SER A 461 -16.41 -26.79 -11.66
CA SER A 461 -16.76 -25.83 -12.71
C SER A 461 -16.39 -24.41 -12.30
N LEU A 462 -16.77 -24.03 -11.07
CA LEU A 462 -16.41 -22.75 -10.46
C LEU A 462 -14.89 -22.51 -10.50
N PHE A 463 -14.08 -23.48 -10.08
CA PHE A 463 -12.62 -23.34 -10.06
C PHE A 463 -12.03 -23.23 -11.48
N THR A 464 -12.64 -23.90 -12.45
CA THR A 464 -12.25 -23.75 -13.86
C THR A 464 -12.56 -22.35 -14.36
N LEU A 465 -13.76 -21.84 -14.07
CA LEU A 465 -14.15 -20.47 -14.42
C LEU A 465 -13.23 -19.43 -13.77
N VAL A 466 -12.92 -19.57 -12.48
CA VAL A 466 -12.01 -18.66 -11.77
C VAL A 466 -10.64 -18.59 -12.44
N ARG A 467 -10.06 -19.75 -12.84
CA ARG A 467 -8.76 -19.79 -13.55
C ARG A 467 -8.80 -19.12 -14.93
N GLN A 468 -9.95 -19.12 -15.58
CA GLN A 468 -10.14 -18.44 -16.87
C GLN A 468 -10.29 -16.93 -16.68
N LEU A 469 -11.15 -16.51 -15.74
CA LEU A 469 -11.43 -15.10 -15.48
C LEU A 469 -10.18 -14.31 -15.12
N VAL A 470 -9.27 -14.87 -14.32
CA VAL A 470 -8.05 -14.17 -13.91
C VAL A 470 -7.10 -13.85 -15.06
N ARG A 471 -7.27 -14.47 -16.23
CA ARG A 471 -6.51 -14.16 -17.44
C ARG A 471 -6.98 -12.89 -18.14
N THR A 472 -8.15 -12.37 -17.77
CA THR A 472 -8.74 -11.15 -18.33
C THR A 472 -8.01 -9.94 -17.74
N PRO A 473 -7.34 -9.11 -18.53
CA PRO A 473 -6.53 -8.00 -18.04
C PRO A 473 -7.34 -7.00 -17.19
N SER A 474 -8.52 -6.61 -17.66
CA SER A 474 -9.38 -5.62 -17.00
C SER A 474 -10.18 -6.18 -15.82
N LEU A 475 -10.05 -7.48 -15.49
CA LEU A 475 -10.65 -8.01 -14.27
C LEU A 475 -9.97 -7.40 -13.04
N ALA A 476 -10.71 -6.69 -12.22
CA ALA A 476 -10.21 -6.10 -10.97
C ALA A 476 -10.36 -7.04 -9.78
N LYS A 477 -11.50 -7.76 -9.69
CA LYS A 477 -11.86 -8.57 -8.52
C LYS A 477 -12.85 -9.68 -8.88
N ILE A 478 -12.81 -10.77 -8.13
CA ILE A 478 -13.80 -11.86 -8.19
C ILE A 478 -14.56 -11.92 -6.88
N LEU A 479 -15.89 -11.90 -6.97
CA LEU A 479 -16.80 -12.09 -5.87
C LEU A 479 -17.62 -13.36 -6.09
N VAL A 480 -17.46 -14.36 -5.25
CA VAL A 480 -18.21 -15.62 -5.35
C VAL A 480 -19.37 -15.57 -4.36
N ILE A 481 -20.58 -15.66 -4.88
CA ILE A 481 -21.81 -15.70 -4.08
C ILE A 481 -22.19 -17.16 -3.83
N TRP A 482 -21.89 -17.63 -2.63
CA TRP A 482 -22.17 -19.00 -2.22
C TRP A 482 -23.61 -19.15 -1.75
N ASN A 483 -24.45 -19.72 -2.60
CA ASN A 483 -25.90 -19.85 -2.39
C ASN A 483 -26.31 -21.14 -1.66
N ASN A 484 -25.36 -21.97 -1.23
CA ASN A 484 -25.63 -23.23 -0.55
C ASN A 484 -25.63 -23.03 0.97
N GLN A 485 -26.80 -23.10 1.60
CA GLN A 485 -26.94 -22.98 3.05
C GLN A 485 -26.60 -24.29 3.77
N LYS A 486 -26.66 -25.44 3.06
CA LYS A 486 -26.45 -26.77 3.63
C LYS A 486 -24.98 -27.16 3.70
N LYS A 487 -24.18 -26.70 2.72
CA LYS A 487 -22.73 -26.96 2.65
C LYS A 487 -21.95 -25.65 2.79
N PRO A 488 -20.92 -25.59 3.61
CA PRO A 488 -20.02 -24.44 3.62
C PRO A 488 -19.24 -24.38 2.30
N PRO A 489 -18.71 -23.22 1.91
CA PRO A 489 -17.75 -23.15 0.82
C PRO A 489 -16.50 -23.97 1.12
N PRO A 490 -15.75 -24.42 0.11
CA PRO A 490 -14.48 -25.10 0.32
C PRO A 490 -13.54 -24.29 1.21
N PRO A 491 -12.69 -24.93 2.01
CA PRO A 491 -11.68 -24.23 2.80
C PRO A 491 -10.72 -23.48 1.87
N SER A 492 -10.10 -22.42 2.38
CA SER A 492 -9.22 -21.54 1.59
C SER A 492 -8.06 -22.27 0.89
N SER A 493 -7.60 -23.37 1.48
CA SER A 493 -6.52 -24.21 0.93
C SER A 493 -6.89 -24.97 -0.37
N GLU A 494 -8.17 -25.10 -0.67
CA GLU A 494 -8.64 -25.82 -1.87
C GLU A 494 -8.91 -24.88 -3.05
N TRP A 495 -8.98 -23.57 -2.79
CA TRP A 495 -9.24 -22.61 -3.86
C TRP A 495 -8.02 -22.47 -4.78
N PRO A 496 -8.25 -22.18 -6.07
CA PRO A 496 -7.17 -21.83 -6.97
C PRO A 496 -6.37 -20.64 -6.43
N VAL A 497 -5.06 -20.74 -6.45
CA VAL A 497 -4.17 -19.62 -6.20
C VAL A 497 -4.25 -18.69 -7.42
N VAL A 498 -4.67 -17.46 -7.21
CA VAL A 498 -4.92 -16.48 -8.27
C VAL A 498 -4.29 -15.13 -7.92
N ASN A 499 -3.92 -14.38 -8.94
CA ASN A 499 -3.30 -13.05 -8.82
C ASN A 499 -4.31 -11.89 -8.78
N LYS A 500 -5.59 -12.19 -8.69
CA LYS A 500 -6.67 -11.19 -8.55
C LYS A 500 -7.39 -11.40 -7.21
N PRO A 501 -7.82 -10.33 -6.55
CA PRO A 501 -8.60 -10.44 -5.32
C PRO A 501 -9.83 -11.34 -5.50
N LEU A 502 -9.98 -12.33 -4.61
CA LEU A 502 -11.13 -13.22 -4.60
C LEU A 502 -11.78 -13.23 -3.22
N LYS A 503 -13.09 -13.04 -3.17
CA LYS A 503 -13.87 -13.06 -1.94
C LYS A 503 -15.06 -14.00 -2.11
N VAL A 504 -15.39 -14.74 -1.04
CA VAL A 504 -16.58 -15.61 -1.00
C VAL A 504 -17.57 -15.06 0.00
N ILE A 505 -18.81 -14.84 -0.44
CA ILE A 505 -19.92 -14.39 0.40
C ILE A 505 -20.96 -15.50 0.51
N ARG A 506 -21.31 -15.88 1.74
CA ARG A 506 -22.39 -16.81 2.01
C ARG A 506 -23.73 -16.06 2.11
N THR A 507 -24.71 -16.52 1.39
CA THR A 507 -26.06 -15.95 1.44
C THR A 507 -26.93 -16.67 2.47
N LYS A 508 -27.93 -15.97 2.98
CA LYS A 508 -28.92 -16.55 3.93
C LYS A 508 -29.95 -17.44 3.24
N GLU A 509 -30.23 -17.15 1.99
CA GLU A 509 -31.26 -17.83 1.20
C GLU A 509 -30.75 -18.13 -0.22
N ASN A 510 -31.22 -19.21 -0.82
CA ASN A 510 -30.89 -19.57 -2.18
C ASN A 510 -31.80 -18.79 -3.15
N LYS A 511 -31.36 -17.61 -3.61
CA LYS A 511 -32.04 -16.76 -4.56
C LYS A 511 -31.16 -16.42 -5.76
N LEU A 512 -31.67 -16.46 -6.98
CA LEU A 512 -30.95 -16.03 -8.17
C LEU A 512 -30.62 -14.53 -8.14
N SER A 513 -31.48 -13.73 -7.51
CA SER A 513 -31.28 -12.29 -7.34
C SER A 513 -30.07 -11.92 -6.47
N ASN A 514 -29.50 -12.85 -5.71
CA ASN A 514 -28.32 -12.58 -4.90
C ASN A 514 -27.12 -12.11 -5.73
N ARG A 515 -27.06 -12.43 -7.04
CA ARG A 515 -26.01 -11.95 -7.94
C ARG A 515 -26.09 -10.45 -8.25
N PHE A 516 -27.24 -9.84 -8.03
CA PHE A 516 -27.52 -8.42 -8.32
C PHE A 516 -27.54 -7.57 -7.05
N PHE A 517 -27.25 -8.17 -5.91
CA PHE A 517 -27.20 -7.42 -4.66
C PHE A 517 -26.00 -6.46 -4.67
N PRO A 518 -26.15 -5.20 -4.21
CA PRO A 518 -25.08 -4.23 -4.15
C PRO A 518 -24.15 -4.55 -2.97
N TYR A 519 -23.22 -5.50 -3.17
CA TYR A 519 -22.25 -5.87 -2.16
C TYR A 519 -21.23 -4.77 -1.99
N ASP A 520 -20.90 -4.42 -0.72
CA ASP A 520 -19.90 -3.40 -0.41
C ASP A 520 -18.49 -3.76 -0.90
N GLU A 521 -18.26 -5.05 -1.20
CA GLU A 521 -17.03 -5.53 -1.80
C GLU A 521 -16.87 -5.17 -3.28
N ILE A 522 -17.92 -4.66 -3.93
CA ILE A 522 -17.88 -4.20 -5.32
C ILE A 522 -17.48 -2.74 -5.31
N ASP A 523 -16.22 -2.48 -5.62
CA ASP A 523 -15.61 -1.16 -5.68
C ASP A 523 -15.37 -0.66 -7.11
N THR A 524 -15.85 -1.42 -8.11
CA THR A 524 -15.80 -1.07 -9.54
C THR A 524 -17.18 -0.62 -10.01
N GLU A 525 -17.22 0.31 -10.97
CA GLU A 525 -18.50 0.74 -11.59
C GLU A 525 -19.10 -0.32 -12.49
N CYS A 526 -18.24 -1.15 -13.10
CA CYS A 526 -18.67 -2.27 -13.93
C CYS A 526 -18.73 -3.55 -13.13
N GLN A 527 -19.83 -4.27 -13.25
CA GLN A 527 -20.03 -5.59 -12.67
C GLN A 527 -20.33 -6.61 -13.78
N LEU A 528 -19.48 -7.64 -13.89
CA LEU A 528 -19.79 -8.82 -14.70
C LEU A 528 -20.54 -9.85 -13.86
N THR A 529 -21.79 -10.14 -14.17
CA THR A 529 -22.55 -11.21 -13.54
C THR A 529 -22.46 -12.48 -14.39
N ILE A 530 -21.95 -13.57 -13.84
CA ILE A 530 -21.71 -14.82 -14.57
C ILE A 530 -22.07 -16.04 -13.72
N ASP A 531 -22.57 -17.10 -14.35
CA ASP A 531 -22.87 -18.38 -13.69
C ASP A 531 -21.63 -19.26 -13.61
N ASP A 532 -21.55 -20.13 -12.61
CA ASP A 532 -20.41 -21.00 -12.30
C ASP A 532 -20.12 -22.08 -13.38
N ASP A 533 -20.98 -22.24 -14.39
CA ASP A 533 -20.84 -23.16 -15.51
C ASP A 533 -20.54 -22.49 -16.86
N ILE A 534 -20.42 -21.18 -16.89
CA ILE A 534 -20.10 -20.43 -18.11
C ILE A 534 -18.57 -20.41 -18.31
N VAL A 535 -18.01 -21.54 -18.67
CA VAL A 535 -16.56 -21.72 -18.85
C VAL A 535 -16.10 -21.53 -20.31
N MET A 536 -17.00 -21.20 -21.21
CA MET A 536 -16.70 -21.08 -22.64
C MET A 536 -16.21 -19.69 -23.08
N LEU A 537 -16.45 -18.64 -22.29
CA LEU A 537 -16.04 -17.29 -22.64
C LEU A 537 -14.53 -17.15 -22.52
N THR A 538 -13.93 -16.64 -23.57
CA THR A 538 -12.48 -16.36 -23.61
C THR A 538 -12.16 -15.02 -22.92
N PRO A 539 -10.93 -14.79 -22.47
CA PRO A 539 -10.51 -13.50 -21.96
C PRO A 539 -10.73 -12.35 -22.95
N ASP A 540 -10.50 -12.58 -24.24
CA ASP A 540 -10.68 -11.55 -25.28
C ASP A 540 -12.15 -11.16 -25.45
N GLU A 541 -13.08 -12.12 -25.34
CA GLU A 541 -14.52 -11.84 -25.37
C GLU A 541 -14.96 -11.03 -24.15
N LEU A 542 -14.39 -11.32 -22.99
CA LEU A 542 -14.68 -10.57 -21.76
C LEU A 542 -14.12 -9.15 -21.81
N GLU A 543 -12.90 -8.97 -22.34
CA GLU A 543 -12.33 -7.63 -22.59
C GLU A 543 -13.19 -6.85 -23.59
N PHE A 544 -13.58 -7.48 -24.69
CA PHE A 544 -14.48 -6.84 -25.67
C PHE A 544 -15.80 -6.42 -25.03
N GLY A 545 -16.41 -7.27 -24.21
CA GLY A 545 -17.63 -6.94 -23.47
C GLY A 545 -17.44 -5.74 -22.54
N PHE A 546 -16.30 -5.68 -21.87
CA PHE A 546 -15.96 -4.56 -21.00
C PHE A 546 -15.71 -3.26 -21.78
N ASP A 547 -15.02 -3.32 -22.92
CA ASP A 547 -14.81 -2.17 -23.80
C ASP A 547 -16.13 -1.62 -24.34
N VAL A 548 -17.05 -2.49 -24.76
CA VAL A 548 -18.38 -2.09 -25.17
C VAL A 548 -19.16 -1.42 -24.02
N TRP A 549 -19.04 -1.96 -22.79
CA TRP A 549 -19.67 -1.32 -21.63
C TRP A 549 -19.05 0.06 -21.33
N ARG A 550 -17.77 0.22 -21.46
CA ARG A 550 -17.09 1.52 -21.26
C ARG A 550 -17.60 2.61 -22.21
N GLU A 551 -17.92 2.22 -23.46
CA GLU A 551 -18.51 3.14 -24.44
C GLU A 551 -19.98 3.49 -24.10
N PHE A 552 -20.69 2.58 -23.43
CA PHE A 552 -22.11 2.71 -23.11
C PHE A 552 -22.41 2.35 -21.66
N PRO A 553 -21.88 3.10 -20.67
CA PRO A 553 -21.95 2.72 -19.24
C PRO A 553 -23.38 2.78 -18.66
N ASP A 554 -24.31 3.44 -19.35
CA ASP A 554 -25.73 3.49 -19.01
C ASP A 554 -26.53 2.28 -19.50
N ARG A 555 -25.86 1.26 -20.06
CA ARG A 555 -26.49 0.09 -20.66
C ARG A 555 -26.01 -1.21 -20.05
N ILE A 556 -26.90 -2.22 -20.10
CA ILE A 556 -26.51 -3.61 -19.84
C ILE A 556 -25.87 -4.16 -21.12
N VAL A 557 -24.64 -4.65 -21.01
CA VAL A 557 -23.93 -5.35 -22.08
C VAL A 557 -23.87 -6.83 -21.73
N GLY A 558 -24.15 -7.72 -22.66
CA GLY A 558 -24.16 -9.16 -22.37
C GLY A 558 -24.07 -10.05 -23.61
N PHE A 559 -23.84 -11.33 -23.37
CA PHE A 559 -23.66 -12.40 -24.34
C PHE A 559 -24.63 -13.55 -24.06
N PRO A 560 -25.25 -14.12 -25.04
CA PRO A 560 -26.06 -13.53 -26.09
C PRO A 560 -27.42 -13.15 -25.52
N SER A 561 -28.18 -12.33 -26.25
CA SER A 561 -29.51 -11.95 -25.82
C SER A 561 -30.45 -13.15 -25.85
N ARG A 562 -31.34 -13.21 -24.89
CA ARG A 562 -32.46 -14.18 -24.83
C ARG A 562 -33.76 -13.47 -25.09
N LEU A 563 -34.72 -14.22 -25.65
CA LEU A 563 -36.03 -13.68 -25.98
C LEU A 563 -36.86 -13.47 -24.70
N HIS A 564 -37.41 -12.26 -24.55
CA HIS A 564 -38.43 -11.95 -23.55
C HIS A 564 -39.72 -11.68 -24.26
N VAL A 565 -40.76 -12.42 -23.91
CA VAL A 565 -42.07 -12.31 -24.51
C VAL A 565 -43.10 -11.94 -23.44
N TRP A 566 -43.92 -10.95 -23.75
CA TRP A 566 -45.05 -10.61 -22.89
C TRP A 566 -46.11 -11.69 -22.96
N ASP A 567 -46.47 -12.27 -21.83
CA ASP A 567 -47.56 -13.23 -21.73
C ASP A 567 -48.84 -12.50 -21.37
N ASN A 568 -49.76 -12.47 -22.33
CA ASN A 568 -51.05 -11.82 -22.16
C ASN A 568 -51.98 -12.53 -21.17
N VAL A 569 -51.71 -13.79 -20.81
CA VAL A 569 -52.52 -14.56 -19.87
C VAL A 569 -52.14 -14.24 -18.42
N THR A 570 -50.82 -14.18 -18.14
CA THR A 570 -50.32 -13.89 -16.79
C THR A 570 -50.00 -12.43 -16.56
N HIS A 571 -50.10 -11.58 -17.59
CA HIS A 571 -49.70 -10.16 -17.59
C HIS A 571 -48.28 -9.94 -17.05
N THR A 572 -47.34 -10.83 -17.42
CA THR A 572 -45.93 -10.77 -17.01
C THR A 572 -45.01 -11.02 -18.20
N TRP A 573 -43.76 -10.54 -18.07
CA TRP A 573 -42.72 -10.91 -19.00
C TRP A 573 -42.26 -12.33 -18.74
N LYS A 574 -42.24 -13.19 -19.79
CA LYS A 574 -41.68 -14.54 -19.74
C LYS A 574 -40.38 -14.61 -20.49
N TYR A 575 -39.43 -15.33 -19.89
CA TYR A 575 -38.15 -15.65 -20.48
C TYR A 575 -38.28 -16.91 -21.35
N HIS A 576 -37.75 -16.84 -22.57
CA HIS A 576 -37.57 -17.98 -23.45
C HIS A 576 -36.07 -18.29 -23.62
N SER A 577 -35.69 -19.57 -23.61
CA SER A 577 -34.32 -20.04 -23.79
C SER A 577 -33.80 -19.92 -25.23
N GLU A 578 -34.67 -19.56 -26.16
CA GLU A 578 -34.32 -19.37 -27.56
C GLU A 578 -33.40 -18.17 -27.76
N TRP A 579 -32.43 -18.33 -28.64
CA TRP A 579 -31.51 -17.29 -29.01
C TRP A 579 -32.15 -16.31 -29.98
N THR A 580 -31.92 -15.04 -29.79
CA THR A 580 -32.34 -14.03 -30.77
C THR A 580 -31.15 -13.57 -31.57
N ASN A 581 -31.29 -13.45 -32.89
CA ASN A 581 -30.28 -12.86 -33.77
C ASN A 581 -30.23 -11.32 -33.67
N GLN A 582 -31.01 -10.73 -32.78
CA GLN A 582 -31.07 -9.29 -32.57
C GLN A 582 -30.23 -8.90 -31.38
N ILE A 583 -29.30 -7.97 -31.58
CA ILE A 583 -28.61 -7.29 -30.50
C ILE A 583 -29.63 -6.38 -29.81
N SER A 584 -30.18 -6.85 -28.68
CA SER A 584 -31.06 -6.02 -27.87
C SER A 584 -30.26 -5.29 -26.81
N MET A 585 -30.03 -4.01 -27.02
CA MET A 585 -29.56 -3.13 -25.98
C MET A 585 -30.75 -2.69 -25.11
N VAL A 586 -30.78 -3.11 -23.86
CA VAL A 586 -31.79 -2.69 -22.90
C VAL A 586 -31.29 -1.43 -22.18
N ARG A 587 -31.99 -0.32 -22.35
CA ARG A 587 -31.77 0.90 -21.58
C ARG A 587 -32.39 0.73 -20.19
N LEU A 588 -31.60 0.75 -19.13
CA LEU A 588 -32.12 0.82 -17.77
C LEU A 588 -32.69 2.23 -17.55
N LYS A 589 -34.03 2.33 -17.37
CA LYS A 589 -34.57 3.51 -16.69
C LYS A 589 -34.16 3.44 -15.22
N ASN A 590 -33.72 4.56 -14.69
CA ASN A 590 -33.36 4.70 -13.27
C ASN A 590 -34.45 4.06 -12.41
N ILE A 591 -34.05 3.08 -11.60
CA ILE A 591 -34.89 2.51 -10.53
C ILE A 591 -34.80 3.51 -9.36
N SER A 592 -35.35 4.68 -9.55
CA SER A 592 -35.61 5.68 -8.52
C SER A 592 -36.98 6.31 -8.83
N ASP A 593 -38.00 5.47 -8.77
CA ASP A 593 -39.44 5.85 -8.57
C ASP A 593 -40.15 4.63 -7.97
#